data_e62cef942f852ee9d36a36f65d65ed32
#
_entry.id   e62cef942f852ee9d36a36f65d65ed32
#
_cell.length_a   1.000
_cell.length_b   1.000
_cell.length_c   1.000
_cell.angle_alpha   90.00
_cell.angle_beta   90.00
_cell.angle_gamma   90.00
#
_symmetry.space_group_name_H-M   'P 1'
#
loop_
_entity.id
_entity.type
_entity.pdbx_description
1 polymer ?
#
loop_
_entity_poly.entity_id
_entity_poly.type
_entity_poly.pdbx_seq_one_letter_code
_entity_poly.pdbx_strand_id
1 'polypeptide(L)'
;MTKLPTTLAAVAALLALFAGCTEAESPKPSLPLESPTASTVFSPKSSDEPLPADQVFRPDAHVENGALLFRIQLPPGYYLYKDKISVRSLSEAINLEDHDFNEEWSHSEIVVDEWFGEQAVFFDEAHGRAQIRSLIQNVPSMDIELSYQGCKEDGICYMPQAKVLSVDFPARLESAADKSE
;
A
#
# COMPACT_ATOMS: atom_id res chain seq x y z
N MET A 1 -47.89 -22.09 13.60
CA MET A 1 -48.16 -23.31 14.38
C MET A 1 -47.04 -24.28 14.15
N THR A 2 -46.44 -24.77 15.22
CA THR A 2 -45.51 -25.87 15.39
C THR A 2 -44.12 -25.42 15.82
N LYS A 3 -43.93 -25.16 17.06
CA LYS A 3 -43.42 -25.92 18.24
C LYS A 3 -41.93 -26.31 18.13
N LEU A 4 -41.13 -25.62 19.01
CA LEU A 4 -39.83 -26.10 19.52
C LEU A 4 -39.99 -27.42 20.29
N PRO A 5 -38.91 -28.16 20.50
CA PRO A 5 -38.57 -28.55 21.86
C PRO A 5 -37.14 -28.25 22.29
N THR A 6 -37.09 -27.73 23.48
CA THR A 6 -36.02 -27.67 24.46
C THR A 6 -35.54 -29.08 24.84
N THR A 7 -34.23 -29.31 24.91
CA THR A 7 -33.62 -30.32 25.75
C THR A 7 -32.42 -29.79 26.52
N LEU A 8 -32.63 -29.61 27.81
CA LEU A 8 -31.63 -29.51 28.87
C LEU A 8 -30.97 -30.88 29.08
N ALA A 9 -29.66 -30.92 29.22
CA ALA A 9 -28.98 -31.97 29.94
C ALA A 9 -27.74 -31.40 30.63
N ALA A 10 -27.82 -31.33 31.95
CA ALA A 10 -26.75 -31.09 32.89
C ALA A 10 -26.06 -32.41 33.24
N VAL A 11 -24.74 -32.46 33.40
CA VAL A 11 -23.95 -33.38 34.24
C VAL A 11 -22.58 -32.78 34.42
N ALA A 12 -22.27 -32.24 35.56
CA ALA A 12 -21.64 -32.81 36.76
C ALA A 12 -20.10 -32.79 36.75
N ALA A 13 -19.65 -32.14 37.78
CA ALA A 13 -18.31 -31.89 38.28
C ALA A 13 -17.39 -33.13 38.40
N LEU A 14 -16.10 -32.93 38.22
CA LEU A 14 -15.07 -33.70 38.91
C LEU A 14 -13.91 -32.80 39.32
N LEU A 15 -13.84 -32.57 40.64
CA LEU A 15 -12.64 -32.01 41.32
C LEU A 15 -11.57 -33.10 41.36
N ALA A 16 -10.33 -32.75 41.07
CA ALA A 16 -9.16 -33.45 41.54
C ALA A 16 -8.08 -32.43 41.98
N LEU A 17 -7.93 -32.36 43.29
CA LEU A 17 -6.80 -31.74 43.98
C LEU A 17 -5.51 -32.53 43.69
N PHE A 18 -4.47 -31.85 43.32
CA PHE A 18 -3.10 -32.28 43.60
C PHE A 18 -2.30 -31.09 44.12
N ALA A 19 -2.08 -31.14 45.43
CA ALA A 19 -1.06 -30.36 46.12
C ALA A 19 0.28 -31.05 45.93
N GLY A 20 1.32 -30.31 45.62
CA GLY A 20 2.67 -30.79 45.56
C GLY A 20 3.64 -29.59 45.56
N CYS A 21 3.95 -29.11 46.76
CA CYS A 21 5.12 -28.23 46.98
C CYS A 21 6.39 -29.01 46.78
N THR A 22 7.32 -28.46 46.02
CA THR A 22 8.76 -28.66 46.26
C THR A 22 9.49 -27.39 45.85
N GLU A 23 9.90 -26.68 46.86
CA GLU A 23 10.95 -25.66 46.81
C GLU A 23 12.27 -26.32 46.44
N ALA A 24 12.88 -25.87 45.38
CA ALA A 24 14.28 -26.17 45.04
C ALA A 24 15.02 -24.87 44.83
N GLU A 25 15.91 -24.63 45.77
CA GLU A 25 16.87 -23.56 45.87
C GLU A 25 17.75 -23.46 44.59
N SER A 26 17.81 -22.26 44.01
CA SER A 26 18.73 -21.94 42.91
C SER A 26 20.13 -21.64 43.43
N PRO A 27 21.17 -22.21 42.88
CA PRO A 27 22.51 -21.61 42.97
C PRO A 27 22.67 -20.53 41.92
N LYS A 28 23.02 -19.34 42.37
CA LYS A 28 23.37 -18.18 41.58
C LYS A 28 24.75 -18.35 40.95
N PRO A 29 24.89 -18.44 39.63
CA PRO A 29 26.19 -18.26 39.01
C PRO A 29 26.40 -16.78 38.72
N SER A 30 27.40 -16.22 39.37
CA SER A 30 27.99 -14.93 38.99
C SER A 30 28.76 -15.11 37.69
N LEU A 31 28.19 -14.56 36.60
CA LEU A 31 28.89 -14.42 35.33
C LEU A 31 29.61 -13.09 35.27
N PRO A 32 30.82 -13.04 34.72
CA PRO A 32 31.53 -11.80 34.46
C PRO A 32 30.78 -10.95 33.42
N LEU A 33 30.73 -9.66 33.67
CA LEU A 33 30.18 -8.65 32.77
C LEU A 33 31.19 -8.46 31.61
N GLU A 34 31.11 -9.32 30.60
CA GLU A 34 31.74 -9.03 29.31
C GLU A 34 30.71 -8.24 28.47
N SER A 35 31.03 -6.97 28.27
CA SER A 35 30.35 -6.13 27.30
C SER A 35 30.47 -6.78 25.92
N PRO A 36 29.37 -7.16 25.26
CA PRO A 36 29.47 -7.45 23.85
C PRO A 36 29.62 -6.10 23.14
N THR A 37 30.83 -5.84 22.68
CA THR A 37 31.07 -4.91 21.59
C THR A 37 30.32 -5.48 20.40
N ALA A 38 29.05 -5.09 20.22
CA ALA A 38 28.31 -5.38 19.03
C ALA A 38 28.96 -4.57 17.91
N SER A 39 29.98 -5.15 17.31
CA SER A 39 30.36 -4.80 15.95
C SER A 39 29.18 -5.18 15.08
N THR A 40 28.31 -4.24 14.83
CA THR A 40 27.35 -4.29 13.74
C THR A 40 28.18 -4.37 12.46
N VAL A 41 28.49 -5.60 12.06
CA VAL A 41 28.98 -5.86 10.72
C VAL A 41 27.80 -5.52 9.82
N PHE A 42 27.81 -4.31 9.27
CA PHE A 42 27.01 -3.97 8.11
C PHE A 42 27.50 -4.88 6.99
N SER A 43 26.89 -6.06 6.88
CA SER A 43 26.99 -6.81 5.63
C SER A 43 26.35 -5.91 4.56
N PRO A 44 27.07 -5.59 3.48
CA PRO A 44 26.42 -4.94 2.35
C PRO A 44 25.29 -5.87 1.92
N LYS A 45 24.04 -5.36 1.99
CA LYS A 45 22.85 -6.05 1.51
C LYS A 45 23.17 -6.48 0.08
N SER A 46 23.14 -7.77 -0.22
CA SER A 46 23.38 -8.24 -1.57
C SER A 46 22.41 -7.53 -2.49
N SER A 47 22.88 -7.03 -3.62
CA SER A 47 22.06 -6.34 -4.62
C SER A 47 20.90 -7.18 -5.17
N ASP A 48 20.85 -8.43 -4.78
CA ASP A 48 19.87 -9.42 -5.22
C ASP A 48 18.66 -9.58 -4.28
N GLU A 49 18.74 -9.02 -3.05
CA GLU A 49 17.62 -9.07 -2.11
C GLU A 49 16.55 -8.04 -2.49
N PRO A 50 15.25 -8.46 -2.59
CA PRO A 50 14.17 -7.54 -2.90
C PRO A 50 14.07 -6.39 -1.88
N LEU A 51 13.91 -5.17 -2.37
CA LEU A 51 13.67 -4.01 -1.52
C LEU A 51 12.26 -4.08 -0.89
N PRO A 52 12.02 -3.44 0.26
CA PRO A 52 10.67 -3.24 0.79
C PRO A 52 9.76 -2.50 -0.21
N ALA A 53 8.47 -2.83 -0.23
CA ALA A 53 7.52 -2.28 -1.19
C ALA A 53 7.46 -0.73 -1.22
N ASP A 54 7.59 -0.09 -0.06
CA ASP A 54 7.60 1.37 0.10
C ASP A 54 8.87 2.04 -0.45
N GLN A 55 9.95 1.28 -0.63
CA GLN A 55 11.16 1.74 -1.29
C GLN A 55 11.13 1.50 -2.80
N VAL A 56 10.41 0.47 -3.23
CA VAL A 56 10.22 0.14 -4.66
C VAL A 56 9.20 1.08 -5.29
N PHE A 57 8.00 1.14 -4.72
CA PHE A 57 6.89 1.87 -5.32
C PHE A 57 6.74 3.23 -4.65
N ARG A 58 7.01 4.28 -5.40
CA ARG A 58 6.94 5.67 -4.93
C ARG A 58 5.83 6.43 -5.66
N PRO A 59 4.58 6.30 -5.17
CA PRO A 59 3.46 7.02 -5.74
C PRO A 59 3.47 8.50 -5.37
N ASP A 60 3.08 9.33 -6.31
CA ASP A 60 2.86 10.76 -6.19
C ASP A 60 1.65 11.18 -7.02
N ALA A 61 0.97 12.25 -6.63
CA ALA A 61 -0.17 12.75 -7.36
C ALA A 61 -0.38 14.26 -7.14
N HIS A 62 -0.91 14.92 -8.16
CA HIS A 62 -1.29 16.33 -8.09
C HIS A 62 -2.48 16.62 -9.02
N VAL A 63 -3.11 17.77 -8.83
CA VAL A 63 -4.20 18.24 -9.70
C VAL A 63 -3.69 19.29 -10.67
N GLU A 64 -3.96 19.08 -11.94
CA GLU A 64 -3.66 20.01 -12.99
C GLU A 64 -4.79 20.07 -14.02
N ASN A 65 -5.22 21.28 -14.41
CA ASN A 65 -6.23 21.52 -15.46
C ASN A 65 -7.54 20.70 -15.28
N GLY A 66 -7.97 20.53 -14.03
CA GLY A 66 -9.21 19.80 -13.70
C GLY A 66 -9.08 18.28 -13.78
N ALA A 67 -7.89 17.77 -13.87
CA ALA A 67 -7.59 16.35 -13.81
C ALA A 67 -6.62 16.02 -12.67
N LEU A 68 -6.77 14.84 -12.12
CA LEU A 68 -5.79 14.21 -11.26
C LEU A 68 -4.71 13.58 -12.14
N LEU A 69 -3.48 13.99 -11.96
CA LEU A 69 -2.31 13.34 -12.51
C LEU A 69 -1.65 12.54 -11.41
N PHE A 70 -1.32 11.30 -11.69
CA PHE A 70 -0.60 10.44 -10.74
C PHE A 70 0.58 9.77 -11.41
N ARG A 71 1.59 9.50 -10.62
CA ARG A 71 2.81 8.84 -11.05
C ARG A 71 3.25 7.83 -10.00
N ILE A 72 3.77 6.69 -10.45
CA ILE A 72 4.43 5.72 -9.59
C ILE A 72 5.84 5.49 -10.15
N GLN A 73 6.86 5.87 -9.41
CA GLN A 73 8.25 5.65 -9.78
C GLN A 73 8.76 4.35 -9.21
N LEU A 74 9.63 3.67 -9.97
CA LEU A 74 10.29 2.43 -9.60
C LEU A 74 11.80 2.52 -9.78
N PRO A 75 12.59 1.84 -8.96
CA PRO A 75 14.00 1.64 -9.25
C PRO A 75 14.17 0.59 -10.37
N PRO A 76 15.33 0.59 -11.05
CA PRO A 76 15.64 -0.43 -12.06
C PRO A 76 15.50 -1.86 -11.53
N GLY A 77 15.04 -2.78 -12.38
CA GLY A 77 14.82 -4.19 -12.04
C GLY A 77 13.49 -4.47 -11.35
N TYR A 78 12.54 -3.53 -11.44
CA TYR A 78 11.17 -3.69 -10.97
C TYR A 78 10.18 -3.22 -12.03
N TYR A 79 8.96 -3.75 -11.98
CA TYR A 79 7.88 -3.38 -12.89
C TYR A 79 6.52 -3.35 -12.20
N LEU A 80 5.57 -2.63 -12.78
CA LEU A 80 4.17 -2.55 -12.37
C LEU A 80 3.28 -3.15 -13.46
N TYR A 81 2.31 -3.96 -13.06
CA TYR A 81 1.25 -4.39 -13.96
C TYR A 81 0.31 -3.24 -14.29
N LYS A 82 0.14 -2.94 -15.57
CA LYS A 82 -0.73 -1.86 -16.05
C LYS A 82 -2.18 -2.04 -15.61
N ASP A 83 -2.70 -3.25 -15.70
CA ASP A 83 -4.08 -3.60 -15.35
C ASP A 83 -4.34 -3.70 -13.83
N LYS A 84 -3.30 -3.66 -13.01
CA LYS A 84 -3.38 -3.66 -11.55
C LYS A 84 -3.25 -2.27 -10.93
N ILE A 85 -3.09 -1.23 -11.73
CA ILE A 85 -3.09 0.15 -11.25
C ILE A 85 -4.51 0.67 -11.28
N SER A 86 -4.97 1.23 -10.17
CA SER A 86 -6.26 1.90 -10.09
C SER A 86 -6.22 3.06 -9.13
N VAL A 87 -7.00 4.10 -9.41
CA VAL A 87 -7.14 5.28 -8.56
C VAL A 87 -8.61 5.52 -8.25
N ARG A 88 -8.91 5.85 -7.00
CA ARG A 88 -10.27 6.22 -6.58
C ARG A 88 -10.24 7.39 -5.60
N SER A 89 -11.27 8.22 -5.63
CA SER A 89 -11.50 9.23 -4.60
C SER A 89 -12.00 8.58 -3.31
N LEU A 90 -11.51 9.07 -2.18
CA LEU A 90 -12.06 8.74 -0.87
C LEU A 90 -13.10 9.75 -0.39
N SER A 91 -13.32 10.83 -1.16
CA SER A 91 -14.32 11.86 -0.87
C SER A 91 -15.61 11.58 -1.63
N GLU A 92 -16.74 11.54 -0.94
CA GLU A 92 -18.07 11.41 -1.57
C GLU A 92 -18.46 12.62 -2.46
N ALA A 93 -17.82 13.76 -2.21
CA ALA A 93 -18.05 15.00 -2.97
C ALA A 93 -17.33 15.06 -4.31
N ILE A 94 -16.39 14.15 -4.55
CA ILE A 94 -15.51 14.16 -5.71
C ILE A 94 -15.50 12.76 -6.33
N ASN A 95 -15.90 12.69 -7.58
CA ASN A 95 -15.75 11.50 -8.41
C ASN A 95 -14.55 11.66 -9.33
N LEU A 96 -13.82 10.57 -9.52
CA LEU A 96 -12.85 10.43 -10.59
C LEU A 96 -13.47 9.56 -11.69
N GLU A 97 -13.32 10.00 -12.95
CA GLU A 97 -13.62 9.14 -14.10
C GLU A 97 -12.53 8.06 -14.24
N ASP A 98 -12.77 7.08 -15.10
CA ASP A 98 -11.78 6.07 -15.44
C ASP A 98 -10.47 6.75 -15.82
N HIS A 99 -9.37 6.18 -15.36
CA HIS A 99 -8.05 6.71 -15.64
C HIS A 99 -7.49 6.15 -16.93
N ASP A 100 -6.72 6.99 -17.60
CA ASP A 100 -5.91 6.64 -18.76
C ASP A 100 -4.42 6.77 -18.41
N PHE A 101 -3.58 5.98 -19.10
CA PHE A 101 -2.14 6.12 -19.00
C PHE A 101 -1.60 7.00 -20.12
N ASN A 102 -0.63 7.83 -19.77
CA ASN A 102 0.05 8.68 -20.75
C ASN A 102 1.16 7.89 -21.44
N GLU A 103 0.87 7.37 -22.63
CA GLU A 103 1.80 6.58 -23.43
C GLU A 103 3.02 7.39 -23.94
N GLU A 104 2.96 8.72 -23.89
CA GLU A 104 4.10 9.58 -24.24
C GLU A 104 5.15 9.61 -23.12
N TRP A 105 4.72 9.47 -21.85
CA TRP A 105 5.59 9.55 -20.69
C TRP A 105 5.88 8.20 -20.05
N SER A 106 5.07 7.20 -20.33
CA SER A 106 5.21 5.86 -19.78
C SER A 106 4.89 4.83 -20.85
N HIS A 107 5.91 4.20 -21.38
CA HIS A 107 5.74 3.07 -22.29
C HIS A 107 5.44 1.79 -21.54
N SER A 108 4.35 1.13 -21.91
CA SER A 108 4.09 -0.22 -21.44
C SER A 108 4.72 -1.24 -22.37
N GLU A 109 5.34 -2.25 -21.77
CA GLU A 109 5.92 -3.41 -22.47
C GLU A 109 5.14 -4.67 -22.15
N ILE A 110 5.17 -5.64 -23.03
CA ILE A 110 4.56 -6.96 -22.78
C ILE A 110 5.64 -7.88 -22.20
N VAL A 111 5.38 -8.39 -21.02
CA VAL A 111 6.18 -9.43 -20.39
C VAL A 111 5.37 -10.71 -20.24
N VAL A 112 6.05 -11.86 -20.26
CA VAL A 112 5.42 -13.15 -19.96
C VAL A 112 5.70 -13.48 -18.50
N ASP A 113 4.67 -13.35 -17.69
CA ASP A 113 4.73 -13.62 -16.27
C ASP A 113 4.33 -15.08 -15.99
N GLU A 114 5.01 -15.73 -15.06
CA GLU A 114 4.75 -17.15 -14.71
C GLU A 114 3.36 -17.36 -14.09
N TRP A 115 2.79 -16.32 -13.45
CA TRP A 115 1.53 -16.40 -12.71
C TRP A 115 0.34 -15.89 -13.51
N PHE A 116 0.56 -14.84 -14.32
CA PHE A 116 -0.51 -14.13 -15.03
C PHE A 116 -0.43 -14.23 -16.57
N GLY A 117 0.60 -14.88 -17.11
CA GLY A 117 0.81 -14.99 -18.56
C GLY A 117 1.31 -13.67 -19.17
N GLU A 118 0.85 -13.35 -20.40
CA GLU A 118 1.22 -12.09 -21.07
C GLU A 118 0.57 -10.91 -20.36
N GLN A 119 1.40 -9.98 -19.88
CA GLN A 119 0.97 -8.78 -19.15
C GLN A 119 1.63 -7.54 -19.71
N ALA A 120 0.84 -6.46 -19.81
CA ALA A 120 1.39 -5.14 -20.06
C ALA A 120 1.92 -4.57 -18.72
N VAL A 121 3.19 -4.15 -18.72
CA VAL A 121 3.86 -3.63 -17.53
C VAL A 121 4.53 -2.31 -17.80
N PHE A 122 4.74 -1.52 -16.77
CA PHE A 122 5.57 -0.32 -16.80
C PHE A 122 6.87 -0.59 -16.05
N PHE A 123 7.98 -0.23 -16.67
CA PHE A 123 9.29 -0.09 -16.05
C PHE A 123 9.54 1.38 -15.71
N ASP A 124 10.47 1.66 -14.78
CA ASP A 124 10.88 2.99 -14.36
C ASP A 124 9.75 3.86 -13.76
N GLU A 125 8.68 4.14 -14.51
CA GLU A 125 7.56 4.92 -14.03
C GLU A 125 6.26 4.67 -14.80
N ALA A 126 5.14 4.78 -14.08
CA ALA A 126 3.80 4.78 -14.64
C ALA A 126 3.16 6.17 -14.44
N HIS A 127 2.70 6.80 -15.51
CA HIS A 127 1.96 8.07 -15.48
C HIS A 127 0.52 7.88 -15.92
N GLY A 128 -0.40 8.21 -15.03
CA GLY A 128 -1.82 8.14 -15.32
C GLY A 128 -2.54 9.46 -15.06
N ARG A 129 -3.72 9.57 -15.66
CA ARG A 129 -4.59 10.74 -15.56
C ARG A 129 -6.03 10.29 -15.38
N ALA A 130 -6.76 10.93 -14.46
CA ALA A 130 -8.19 10.75 -14.27
C ALA A 130 -8.89 12.12 -14.25
N GLN A 131 -10.03 12.26 -14.93
CA GLN A 131 -10.81 13.49 -14.90
C GLN A 131 -11.52 13.62 -13.56
N ILE A 132 -11.47 14.83 -13.01
CA ILE A 132 -12.14 15.14 -11.74
C ILE A 132 -13.56 15.65 -12.03
N ARG A 133 -14.54 14.99 -11.42
CA ARG A 133 -15.94 15.44 -11.38
C ARG A 133 -16.30 15.82 -9.95
N SER A 134 -16.27 17.09 -9.65
CA SER A 134 -16.64 17.59 -8.33
C SER A 134 -18.12 17.88 -8.27
N LEU A 135 -18.79 17.39 -7.22
CA LEU A 135 -20.19 17.69 -6.92
C LEU A 135 -20.33 18.97 -6.09
N ILE A 136 -19.23 19.43 -5.49
CA ILE A 136 -19.17 20.61 -4.62
C ILE A 136 -18.13 21.58 -5.15
N GLN A 137 -18.43 22.86 -5.13
CA GLN A 137 -17.46 23.91 -5.49
C GLN A 137 -16.58 24.27 -4.28
N ASN A 138 -15.33 24.68 -4.55
CA ASN A 138 -14.36 25.15 -3.55
C ASN A 138 -13.92 24.10 -2.52
N VAL A 139 -13.66 22.89 -2.98
CA VAL A 139 -12.97 21.88 -2.16
C VAL A 139 -11.46 22.18 -2.18
N PRO A 140 -10.80 22.37 -1.03
CA PRO A 140 -9.38 22.73 -1.00
C PRO A 140 -8.45 21.56 -1.36
N SER A 141 -8.84 20.35 -0.99
CA SER A 141 -8.05 19.12 -1.22
C SER A 141 -8.97 17.91 -1.35
N MET A 142 -8.42 16.81 -1.83
CA MET A 142 -9.07 15.50 -1.83
C MET A 142 -8.09 14.42 -1.40
N ASP A 143 -8.61 13.39 -0.74
CA ASP A 143 -7.87 12.17 -0.51
C ASP A 143 -8.21 11.16 -1.61
N ILE A 144 -7.18 10.56 -2.15
CA ILE A 144 -7.29 9.48 -3.13
C ILE A 144 -6.64 8.22 -2.59
N GLU A 145 -7.11 7.07 -3.03
CA GLU A 145 -6.39 5.81 -2.88
C GLU A 145 -5.88 5.36 -4.24
N LEU A 146 -4.58 5.18 -4.32
CA LEU A 146 -3.89 4.62 -5.47
C LEU A 146 -3.50 3.19 -5.13
N SER A 147 -4.07 2.23 -5.86
CA SER A 147 -3.79 0.80 -5.71
C SER A 147 -2.95 0.32 -6.88
N TYR A 148 -2.00 -0.57 -6.61
CA TYR A 148 -1.08 -1.08 -7.63
C TYR A 148 -0.46 -2.41 -7.20
N GLN A 149 0.07 -3.15 -8.17
CA GLN A 149 0.84 -4.36 -7.92
C GLN A 149 2.00 -4.44 -8.92
N GLY A 150 3.12 -4.96 -8.47
CA GLY A 150 4.30 -5.15 -9.31
C GLY A 150 5.25 -6.18 -8.72
N CYS A 151 6.33 -6.43 -9.45
CA CYS A 151 7.29 -7.47 -9.14
C CYS A 151 8.72 -6.95 -9.30
N LYS A 152 9.67 -7.70 -8.72
CA LYS A 152 11.09 -7.62 -9.07
C LYS A 152 11.30 -8.52 -10.29
N GLU A 153 12.03 -8.04 -11.30
CA GLU A 153 12.48 -8.87 -12.43
C GLU A 153 13.21 -10.10 -11.90
N ASP A 154 12.94 -11.26 -12.48
CA ASP A 154 13.52 -12.55 -12.09
C ASP A 154 13.43 -12.85 -10.59
N GLY A 155 12.42 -12.29 -9.92
CA GLY A 155 12.29 -12.35 -8.47
C GLY A 155 10.86 -12.52 -7.97
N ILE A 156 10.54 -11.83 -6.88
CA ILE A 156 9.25 -11.93 -6.20
C ILE A 156 8.23 -10.91 -6.75
N CYS A 157 6.97 -11.28 -6.71
CA CYS A 157 5.86 -10.35 -6.85
C CYS A 157 5.39 -9.87 -5.46
N TYR A 158 5.19 -8.58 -5.35
CA TYR A 158 4.66 -7.98 -4.14
C TYR A 158 3.16 -8.23 -4.02
N MET A 159 2.67 -8.34 -2.79
CA MET A 159 1.23 -8.29 -2.56
C MET A 159 0.67 -6.95 -3.08
N PRO A 160 -0.60 -6.90 -3.53
CA PRO A 160 -1.22 -5.65 -3.90
C PRO A 160 -1.02 -4.57 -2.85
N GLN A 161 -0.62 -3.39 -3.28
CA GLN A 161 -0.38 -2.23 -2.43
C GLN A 161 -1.51 -1.23 -2.61
N ALA A 162 -1.81 -0.47 -1.57
CA ALA A 162 -2.69 0.68 -1.62
C ALA A 162 -2.07 1.83 -0.83
N LYS A 163 -2.03 3.02 -1.44
CA LYS A 163 -1.50 4.23 -0.81
C LYS A 163 -2.53 5.34 -0.85
N VAL A 164 -2.80 5.92 0.31
CA VAL A 164 -3.62 7.12 0.42
C VAL A 164 -2.72 8.34 0.23
N LEU A 165 -3.11 9.23 -0.67
CA LEU A 165 -2.44 10.50 -0.96
C LEU A 165 -3.46 11.63 -0.78
N SER A 166 -3.06 12.68 -0.07
CA SER A 166 -3.82 13.92 0.03
C SER A 166 -3.35 14.87 -1.05
N VAL A 167 -4.25 15.34 -1.89
CA VAL A 167 -3.94 16.14 -3.07
C VAL A 167 -4.67 17.47 -2.97
N ASP A 168 -3.92 18.56 -3.02
CA ASP A 168 -4.47 19.91 -2.97
C ASP A 168 -4.96 20.34 -4.35
N PHE A 169 -6.11 21.05 -4.36
CA PHE A 169 -6.53 21.76 -5.57
C PHE A 169 -5.73 23.04 -5.70
N PRO A 170 -5.19 23.35 -6.91
CA PRO A 170 -4.55 24.63 -7.13
C PRO A 170 -5.54 25.74 -6.81
N ALA A 171 -5.08 26.73 -6.02
CA ALA A 171 -5.88 27.93 -5.75
C ALA A 171 -6.39 28.46 -7.08
N ARG A 172 -7.71 28.60 -7.23
CA ARG A 172 -8.29 29.19 -8.42
C ARG A 172 -7.64 30.56 -8.57
N LEU A 173 -6.88 30.76 -9.63
CA LEU A 173 -6.45 32.08 -10.03
C LEU A 173 -7.71 32.90 -10.16
N GLU A 174 -7.97 33.76 -9.18
CA GLU A 174 -9.09 34.70 -9.25
C GLU A 174 -8.94 35.41 -10.59
N SER A 175 -9.97 35.21 -11.40
CA SER A 175 -10.06 35.79 -12.72
C SER A 175 -9.61 37.25 -12.66
N ALA A 176 -8.55 37.58 -13.41
CA ALA A 176 -8.11 38.95 -13.66
C ALA A 176 -9.16 39.73 -14.47
N ALA A 177 -10.41 39.68 -14.05
CA ALA A 177 -11.55 40.32 -14.69
C ALA A 177 -12.17 41.45 -13.83
N ASP A 178 -11.33 42.09 -13.01
CA ASP A 178 -11.76 43.36 -12.37
C ASP A 178 -10.60 44.39 -12.40
N LYS A 179 -10.21 44.76 -13.61
CA LYS A 179 -9.46 45.99 -13.88
C LYS A 179 -9.87 46.55 -15.23
N SER A 180 -11.12 47.01 -15.29
CA SER A 180 -11.51 47.99 -16.30
C SER A 180 -12.56 48.95 -15.66
N GLU A 181 -12.06 49.91 -14.92
CA GLU A 181 -12.75 51.20 -14.69
C GLU A 181 -11.74 52.33 -14.89
#